data_2caebb0214cafbf8e1260008b20d624d
#
_entry.id   2caebb0214cafbf8e1260008b20d624d
#
_cell.length_a   1.000
_cell.length_b   1.000
_cell.length_c   1.000
_cell.angle_alpha   90.00
_cell.angle_beta   90.00
_cell.angle_gamma   90.00
#
_symmetry.space_group_name_H-M   'P 1'
#
loop_
_entity.id
_entity.type
_entity.pdbx_description
1 polymer ?
#
loop_
_entity_poly.entity_id
_entity_poly.type
_entity_poly.pdbx_seq_one_letter_code
_entity_poly.pdbx_strand_id
1 'polypeptide(L)'
;VEKEQALYTLYSPELVSAQEEYVLALKRGDARLIQGAAERLRTLGLSKSVIEALQKTRRVTQTVTFNAPQSGVVEALNIREGFYVQPGTTLMSIAQLDTVWVIAEVPEKYAQIIAPHNSAVVTLDEMDHGSDAKWESHVEYIYPSLSETTRTLKVRIPLNNNNHTLKPNMFAHVGIKPTQRKAALLVPR
;
A
#
# COMPACT_ATOMS: atom_id res chain seq x y z
N VAL A 1 -8.23 -2.26 -9.49
CA VAL A 1 -8.50 -3.69 -9.22
C VAL A 1 -9.22 -3.85 -7.91
N GLU A 2 -10.10 -4.83 -7.84
CA GLU A 2 -10.80 -5.19 -6.63
C GLU A 2 -10.10 -6.36 -5.91
N LYS A 3 -10.30 -6.47 -4.61
CA LYS A 3 -9.82 -7.61 -3.84
C LYS A 3 -10.36 -8.92 -4.43
N GLU A 4 -9.51 -9.95 -4.50
CA GLU A 4 -9.80 -11.27 -5.12
C GLU A 4 -9.98 -11.23 -6.65
N GLN A 5 -9.86 -10.10 -7.32
CA GLN A 5 -9.84 -10.02 -8.78
C GLN A 5 -8.61 -10.74 -9.33
N ALA A 6 -8.78 -11.54 -10.38
CA ALA A 6 -7.68 -12.22 -11.07
C ALA A 6 -6.71 -11.20 -11.68
N LEU A 7 -5.40 -11.36 -11.40
CA LEU A 7 -4.35 -10.46 -11.88
C LEU A 7 -3.52 -11.08 -12.99
N TYR A 8 -3.00 -12.26 -12.76
CA TYR A 8 -2.13 -12.96 -13.70
C TYR A 8 -2.18 -14.46 -13.49
N THR A 9 -1.73 -15.21 -14.48
CA THR A 9 -1.52 -16.65 -14.40
C THR A 9 -0.02 -16.94 -14.44
N LEU A 10 0.40 -17.87 -13.62
CA LEU A 10 1.80 -18.29 -13.54
C LEU A 10 1.91 -19.79 -13.81
N TYR A 11 2.85 -20.17 -14.66
CA TYR A 11 3.34 -21.55 -14.79
C TYR A 11 4.60 -21.70 -13.94
N SER A 12 4.63 -22.72 -13.08
CA SER A 12 5.81 -23.07 -12.31
C SER A 12 5.85 -24.59 -12.12
N PRO A 13 6.94 -25.27 -12.48
CA PRO A 13 7.13 -26.70 -12.18
C PRO A 13 7.01 -27.03 -10.69
N GLU A 14 7.46 -26.09 -9.83
CA GLU A 14 7.36 -26.27 -8.38
C GLU A 14 5.91 -26.25 -7.91
N LEU A 15 5.07 -25.38 -8.46
CA LEU A 15 3.63 -25.34 -8.17
C LEU A 15 2.92 -26.61 -8.65
N VAL A 16 3.31 -27.15 -9.80
CA VAL A 16 2.76 -28.40 -10.31
C VAL A 16 3.12 -29.55 -9.38
N SER A 17 4.40 -29.68 -9.01
CA SER A 17 4.86 -30.75 -8.11
C SER A 17 4.22 -30.69 -6.73
N ALA A 18 4.04 -29.48 -6.17
CA ALA A 18 3.38 -29.31 -4.89
C ALA A 18 1.88 -29.70 -4.94
N GLN A 19 1.20 -29.43 -6.05
CA GLN A 19 -0.17 -29.87 -6.28
C GLN A 19 -0.27 -31.41 -6.39
N GLU A 20 0.66 -32.04 -7.12
CA GLU A 20 0.74 -33.50 -7.25
C GLU A 20 0.95 -34.17 -5.89
N GLU A 21 1.86 -33.63 -5.08
CA GLU A 21 2.12 -34.10 -3.72
C GLU A 21 0.85 -34.02 -2.85
N TYR A 22 0.13 -32.90 -2.91
CA TYR A 22 -1.13 -32.73 -2.18
C TYR A 22 -2.22 -33.72 -2.64
N VAL A 23 -2.40 -33.89 -3.95
CA VAL A 23 -3.34 -34.87 -4.49
C VAL A 23 -2.99 -36.31 -4.10
N LEU A 24 -1.68 -36.65 -4.05
CA LEU A 24 -1.21 -37.95 -3.60
C LEU A 24 -1.51 -38.15 -2.11
N ALA A 25 -1.28 -37.14 -1.27
CA ALA A 25 -1.63 -37.17 0.14
C ALA A 25 -3.13 -37.39 0.36
N LEU A 26 -3.98 -36.72 -0.42
CA LEU A 26 -5.43 -36.92 -0.40
C LEU A 26 -5.86 -38.37 -0.78
N LYS A 27 -5.17 -38.99 -1.75
CA LYS A 27 -5.44 -40.40 -2.13
C LYS A 27 -5.05 -41.37 -1.05
N ARG A 28 -3.98 -41.11 -0.29
CA ARG A 28 -3.51 -41.94 0.81
C ARG A 28 -4.37 -41.79 2.07
N GLY A 29 -5.08 -40.70 2.25
CA GLY A 29 -5.91 -40.42 3.39
C GLY A 29 -5.14 -40.09 4.68
N ASP A 30 -3.84 -39.85 4.61
CA ASP A 30 -3.04 -39.51 5.79
C ASP A 30 -3.18 -38.02 6.13
N ALA A 31 -3.81 -37.73 7.26
CA ALA A 31 -4.11 -36.39 7.70
C ALA A 31 -2.87 -35.53 7.88
N ARG A 32 -1.75 -36.10 8.33
CA ARG A 32 -0.50 -35.33 8.52
C ARG A 32 0.12 -34.93 7.18
N LEU A 33 0.14 -35.86 6.22
CA LEU A 33 0.64 -35.57 4.88
C LEU A 33 -0.24 -34.55 4.17
N ILE A 34 -1.57 -34.65 4.31
CA ILE A 34 -2.53 -33.69 3.74
C ILE A 34 -2.26 -32.27 4.31
N GLN A 35 -2.11 -32.16 5.62
CA GLN A 35 -1.87 -30.88 6.27
C GLN A 35 -0.53 -30.28 5.84
N GLY A 36 0.55 -31.08 5.82
CA GLY A 36 1.88 -30.60 5.40
C GLY A 36 1.90 -30.15 3.95
N ALA A 37 1.30 -30.92 3.03
CA ALA A 37 1.22 -30.53 1.62
C ALA A 37 0.32 -29.31 1.41
N ALA A 38 -0.79 -29.16 2.16
CA ALA A 38 -1.63 -27.96 2.10
C ALA A 38 -0.86 -26.72 2.57
N GLU A 39 -0.05 -26.84 3.63
CA GLU A 39 0.77 -25.74 4.14
C GLU A 39 1.83 -25.31 3.11
N ARG A 40 2.46 -26.28 2.45
CA ARG A 40 3.39 -25.98 1.35
C ARG A 40 2.73 -25.21 0.22
N LEU A 41 1.52 -25.59 -0.20
CA LEU A 41 0.76 -24.83 -1.22
C LEU A 41 0.46 -23.39 -0.77
N ARG A 42 0.13 -23.18 0.51
CA ARG A 42 -0.08 -21.83 1.08
C ARG A 42 1.22 -21.01 1.06
N THR A 43 2.32 -21.62 1.46
CA THR A 43 3.66 -20.98 1.43
C THR A 43 4.06 -20.56 0.00
N LEU A 44 3.66 -21.33 -1.00
CA LEU A 44 3.83 -20.99 -2.43
C LEU A 44 2.81 -19.96 -2.93
N GLY A 45 1.98 -19.40 -2.06
CA GLY A 45 1.06 -18.30 -2.38
C GLY A 45 -0.29 -18.71 -2.95
N LEU A 46 -0.65 -20.00 -2.94
CA LEU A 46 -1.97 -20.42 -3.40
C LEU A 46 -3.05 -19.99 -2.41
N SER A 47 -4.12 -19.40 -2.95
CA SER A 47 -5.27 -19.01 -2.14
C SER A 47 -6.03 -20.23 -1.59
N LYS A 48 -6.73 -20.02 -0.50
CA LYS A 48 -7.55 -21.07 0.13
C LYS A 48 -8.56 -21.66 -0.85
N SER A 49 -9.17 -20.83 -1.68
CA SER A 49 -10.16 -21.24 -2.71
C SER A 49 -9.56 -22.19 -3.75
N VAL A 50 -8.33 -21.93 -4.20
CA VAL A 50 -7.61 -22.80 -5.15
C VAL A 50 -7.29 -24.16 -4.51
N ILE A 51 -6.85 -24.16 -3.25
CA ILE A 51 -6.55 -25.41 -2.51
C ILE A 51 -7.83 -26.24 -2.31
N GLU A 52 -8.95 -25.59 -1.96
CA GLU A 52 -10.25 -26.27 -1.82
C GLU A 52 -10.77 -26.84 -3.15
N ALA A 53 -10.59 -26.09 -4.25
CA ALA A 53 -10.91 -26.58 -5.58
C ALA A 53 -10.07 -27.80 -5.95
N LEU A 54 -8.76 -27.76 -5.68
CA LEU A 54 -7.84 -28.87 -5.90
C LEU A 54 -8.23 -30.11 -5.05
N GLN A 55 -8.65 -29.88 -3.80
CA GLN A 55 -9.14 -30.97 -2.92
C GLN A 55 -10.37 -31.65 -3.48
N LYS A 56 -11.31 -30.88 -4.04
CA LYS A 56 -12.57 -31.39 -4.63
C LYS A 56 -12.33 -32.08 -5.98
N THR A 57 -11.60 -31.44 -6.87
CA THR A 57 -11.42 -31.91 -8.25
C THR A 57 -10.34 -32.97 -8.37
N ARG A 58 -9.33 -32.94 -7.48
CA ARG A 58 -8.11 -33.78 -7.53
C ARG A 58 -7.37 -33.67 -8.87
N ARG A 59 -7.56 -32.56 -9.58
CA ARG A 59 -6.93 -32.30 -10.89
C ARG A 59 -5.87 -31.23 -10.72
N VAL A 60 -4.64 -31.56 -11.03
CA VAL A 60 -3.50 -30.64 -11.08
C VAL A 60 -3.66 -29.71 -12.28
N THR A 61 -3.41 -28.42 -12.08
CA THR A 61 -3.38 -27.41 -13.13
C THR A 61 -1.95 -26.95 -13.39
N GLN A 62 -1.57 -26.84 -14.65
CA GLN A 62 -0.23 -26.37 -15.03
C GLN A 62 -0.04 -24.90 -14.71
N THR A 63 -1.08 -24.09 -14.92
CA THR A 63 -1.09 -22.66 -14.62
C THR A 63 -1.97 -22.38 -13.43
N VAL A 64 -1.51 -21.50 -12.55
CA VAL A 64 -2.23 -21.04 -11.37
C VAL A 64 -2.55 -19.56 -11.52
N THR A 65 -3.80 -19.17 -11.23
CA THR A 65 -4.22 -17.79 -11.22
C THR A 65 -3.93 -17.17 -9.85
N PHE A 66 -3.29 -16.02 -9.87
CA PHE A 66 -3.05 -15.21 -8.68
C PHE A 66 -4.00 -14.01 -8.68
N ASN A 67 -4.65 -13.80 -7.54
CA ASN A 67 -5.66 -12.77 -7.35
C ASN A 67 -5.09 -11.59 -6.55
N ALA A 68 -5.75 -10.42 -6.65
CA ALA A 68 -5.39 -9.23 -5.91
C ALA A 68 -5.58 -9.47 -4.39
N PRO A 69 -4.56 -9.25 -3.55
CA PRO A 69 -4.68 -9.41 -2.10
C PRO A 69 -5.52 -8.30 -1.48
N GLN A 70 -5.66 -7.17 -2.15
CA GLN A 70 -6.40 -6.00 -1.72
C GLN A 70 -6.95 -5.23 -2.92
N SER A 71 -7.98 -4.41 -2.69
CA SER A 71 -8.45 -3.44 -3.68
C SER A 71 -7.47 -2.28 -3.79
N GLY A 72 -7.35 -1.70 -4.97
CA GLY A 72 -6.46 -0.57 -5.21
C GLY A 72 -6.25 -0.28 -6.68
N VAL A 73 -5.31 0.61 -6.98
CA VAL A 73 -4.90 0.99 -8.33
C VAL A 73 -3.55 0.37 -8.65
N VAL A 74 -3.42 -0.21 -9.83
CA VAL A 74 -2.11 -0.71 -10.30
C VAL A 74 -1.23 0.49 -10.62
N GLU A 75 -0.20 0.69 -9.83
CA GLU A 75 0.76 1.80 -9.97
C GLU A 75 1.85 1.46 -10.99
N ALA A 76 2.36 0.23 -10.93
CA ALA A 76 3.37 -0.24 -11.85
C ALA A 76 3.08 -1.67 -12.30
N LEU A 77 3.31 -1.93 -13.59
CA LEU A 77 3.21 -3.25 -14.21
C LEU A 77 4.51 -3.53 -14.94
N ASN A 78 5.34 -4.40 -14.35
CA ASN A 78 6.70 -4.68 -14.82
C ASN A 78 6.80 -5.96 -15.67
N ILE A 79 5.66 -6.60 -15.96
CA ILE A 79 5.61 -7.87 -16.69
C ILE A 79 4.70 -7.77 -17.91
N ARG A 80 4.93 -8.69 -18.84
CA ARG A 80 4.09 -8.93 -20.02
C ARG A 80 3.82 -10.42 -20.15
N GLU A 81 2.83 -10.78 -20.93
CA GLU A 81 2.54 -12.16 -21.25
C GLU A 81 3.78 -12.87 -21.86
N GLY A 82 4.03 -14.10 -21.42
CA GLY A 82 5.19 -14.87 -21.84
C GLY A 82 6.51 -14.52 -21.11
N PHE A 83 6.48 -13.58 -20.17
CA PHE A 83 7.68 -13.18 -19.44
C PHE A 83 8.14 -14.29 -18.49
N TYR A 84 9.45 -14.58 -18.53
CA TYR A 84 10.08 -15.46 -17.53
C TYR A 84 10.41 -14.63 -16.28
N VAL A 85 9.95 -15.08 -15.13
CA VAL A 85 10.17 -14.41 -13.85
C VAL A 85 10.93 -15.31 -12.88
N GLN A 86 11.75 -14.71 -12.04
CA GLN A 86 12.48 -15.40 -10.98
C GLN A 86 11.84 -15.09 -9.62
N PRO A 87 12.00 -15.97 -8.62
CA PRO A 87 11.62 -15.65 -7.25
C PRO A 87 12.21 -14.32 -6.79
N GLY A 88 11.40 -13.47 -6.18
CA GLY A 88 11.80 -12.12 -5.74
C GLY A 88 11.62 -11.02 -6.80
N THR A 89 11.22 -11.34 -8.03
CA THR A 89 10.90 -10.33 -9.05
C THR A 89 9.57 -9.64 -8.70
N THR A 90 9.59 -8.31 -8.62
CA THR A 90 8.35 -7.51 -8.46
C THR A 90 7.59 -7.47 -9.78
N LEU A 91 6.44 -8.12 -9.84
CA LEU A 91 5.62 -8.22 -11.03
C LEU A 91 4.79 -6.95 -11.25
N MET A 92 4.14 -6.48 -10.20
CA MET A 92 3.32 -5.27 -10.18
C MET A 92 3.26 -4.69 -8.78
N SER A 93 2.91 -3.41 -8.68
CA SER A 93 2.56 -2.78 -7.42
C SER A 93 1.10 -2.31 -7.45
N ILE A 94 0.39 -2.53 -6.32
CA ILE A 94 -1.00 -2.11 -6.14
C ILE A 94 -1.02 -1.17 -4.94
N ALA A 95 -1.38 0.09 -5.17
CA ALA A 95 -1.51 1.11 -4.14
C ALA A 95 -2.97 1.33 -3.76
N GLN A 96 -3.24 1.46 -2.46
CA GLN A 96 -4.52 1.97 -1.97
C GLN A 96 -4.45 3.49 -1.95
N LEU A 97 -5.38 4.14 -2.60
CA LEU A 97 -5.42 5.60 -2.72
C LEU A 97 -6.54 6.25 -1.90
N ASP A 98 -7.29 5.48 -1.12
CA ASP A 98 -8.38 5.98 -0.25
C ASP A 98 -7.86 6.92 0.85
N THR A 99 -6.61 6.71 1.27
CA THR A 99 -5.89 7.59 2.18
C THR A 99 -4.54 7.90 1.57
N VAL A 100 -4.20 9.18 1.48
CA VAL A 100 -2.89 9.65 1.04
C VAL A 100 -2.20 10.42 2.15
N TRP A 101 -0.89 10.47 2.12
CA TRP A 101 -0.11 11.25 3.07
C TRP A 101 0.53 12.45 2.40
N VAL A 102 0.35 13.61 2.99
CA VAL A 102 1.14 14.79 2.65
C VAL A 102 2.38 14.80 3.55
N ILE A 103 3.54 14.82 2.92
CA ILE A 103 4.82 15.01 3.63
C ILE A 103 5.17 16.49 3.54
N ALA A 104 4.87 17.21 4.62
CA ALA A 104 5.21 18.62 4.71
C ALA A 104 6.66 18.80 5.17
N GLU A 105 7.39 19.69 4.52
CA GLU A 105 8.76 20.07 4.89
C GLU A 105 8.74 21.37 5.69
N VAL A 106 8.99 21.26 7.00
CA VAL A 106 8.99 22.39 7.93
C VAL A 106 10.41 22.86 8.17
N PRO A 107 10.74 24.13 7.92
CA PRO A 107 12.07 24.68 8.23
C PRO A 107 12.46 24.51 9.70
N GLU A 108 13.72 24.21 9.97
CA GLU A 108 14.27 23.91 11.31
C GLU A 108 13.86 24.94 12.38
N LYS A 109 13.82 26.23 12.03
CA LYS A 109 13.41 27.31 12.93
C LYS A 109 11.99 27.15 13.53
N TYR A 110 11.13 26.38 12.86
CA TYR A 110 9.77 26.11 13.32
C TYR A 110 9.61 24.72 13.92
N ALA A 111 10.64 23.86 13.86
CA ALA A 111 10.57 22.47 14.30
C ALA A 111 10.14 22.33 15.77
N GLN A 112 10.57 23.26 16.65
CA GLN A 112 10.28 23.21 18.08
C GLN A 112 8.81 23.54 18.44
N ILE A 113 8.06 24.17 17.54
CA ILE A 113 6.68 24.56 17.80
C ILE A 113 5.66 23.60 17.17
N ILE A 114 6.14 22.67 16.34
CA ILE A 114 5.31 21.64 15.74
C ILE A 114 5.26 20.43 16.68
N ALA A 115 4.03 19.99 16.96
CA ALA A 115 3.78 18.82 17.80
C ALA A 115 2.78 17.88 17.10
N PRO A 116 2.79 16.58 17.46
CA PRO A 116 1.73 15.67 17.04
C PRO A 116 0.35 16.24 17.39
N HIS A 117 -0.64 15.96 16.56
CA HIS A 117 -2.01 16.47 16.68
C HIS A 117 -2.20 17.97 16.45
N ASN A 118 -1.16 18.72 16.03
CA ASN A 118 -1.39 20.08 15.56
C ASN A 118 -2.35 20.07 14.36
N SER A 119 -3.33 20.96 14.35
CA SER A 119 -4.27 21.11 13.23
C SER A 119 -3.52 21.55 11.97
N ALA A 120 -3.84 20.93 10.85
CA ALA A 120 -3.25 21.20 9.55
C ALA A 120 -4.36 21.42 8.52
N VAL A 121 -4.15 22.39 7.64
CA VAL A 121 -4.99 22.65 6.47
C VAL A 121 -4.15 22.48 5.24
N VAL A 122 -4.60 21.64 4.32
CA VAL A 122 -3.91 21.36 3.07
C VAL A 122 -4.72 21.94 1.91
N THR A 123 -4.05 22.62 0.99
CA THR A 123 -4.62 23.18 -0.23
C THR A 123 -3.76 22.79 -1.43
N LEU A 124 -4.37 22.64 -2.62
CA LEU A 124 -3.67 22.37 -3.87
C LEU A 124 -3.67 23.63 -4.75
N ASP A 125 -2.55 23.90 -5.42
CA ASP A 125 -2.39 25.08 -6.27
C ASP A 125 -3.15 25.03 -7.61
N GLU A 126 -3.49 23.85 -8.11
CA GLU A 126 -3.91 23.65 -9.51
C GLU A 126 -5.39 23.35 -9.71
N MET A 127 -6.27 23.74 -8.79
CA MET A 127 -7.70 23.68 -9.11
C MET A 127 -8.17 25.00 -9.72
N ASP A 128 -7.94 25.15 -11.03
CA ASP A 128 -8.27 26.30 -11.89
C ASP A 128 -9.80 26.54 -12.07
N HIS A 129 -10.62 25.94 -11.22
CA HIS A 129 -12.09 26.04 -11.27
C HIS A 129 -12.71 26.55 -9.95
N GLY A 130 -12.08 27.52 -9.29
CA GLY A 130 -12.78 28.36 -8.31
C GLY A 130 -13.25 27.69 -7.01
N SER A 131 -12.91 26.45 -6.75
CA SER A 131 -13.12 25.81 -5.47
C SER A 131 -11.76 25.65 -4.76
N ASP A 132 -11.53 26.52 -3.77
CA ASP A 132 -10.47 26.33 -2.76
C ASP A 132 -10.69 25.00 -2.04
N ALA A 133 -10.34 23.89 -2.68
CA ALA A 133 -10.47 22.60 -2.05
C ALA A 133 -9.50 22.55 -0.87
N LYS A 134 -10.07 22.61 0.33
CA LYS A 134 -9.33 22.57 1.60
C LYS A 134 -9.60 21.26 2.29
N TRP A 135 -8.55 20.58 2.66
CA TRP A 135 -8.61 19.39 3.49
C TRP A 135 -8.14 19.76 4.89
N GLU A 136 -9.01 19.58 5.86
CA GLU A 136 -8.65 19.72 7.27
C GLU A 136 -8.17 18.37 7.80
N SER A 137 -7.03 18.38 8.48
CA SER A 137 -6.41 17.21 9.07
C SER A 137 -5.52 17.62 10.26
N HIS A 138 -4.62 16.76 10.66
CA HIS A 138 -3.68 17.00 11.75
C HIS A 138 -2.33 16.35 11.48
N VAL A 139 -1.33 16.81 12.20
CA VAL A 139 0.00 16.20 12.21
C VAL A 139 -0.10 14.83 12.87
N GLU A 140 0.12 13.76 12.10
CA GLU A 140 0.09 12.40 12.61
C GLU A 140 1.46 11.97 13.11
N TYR A 141 2.50 12.25 12.34
CA TYR A 141 3.85 11.81 12.66
C TYR A 141 4.89 12.86 12.29
N ILE A 142 5.88 13.01 13.13
CA ILE A 142 7.05 13.88 12.93
C ILE A 142 8.28 12.99 12.80
N TYR A 143 8.97 13.09 11.67
CA TYR A 143 10.17 12.30 11.45
C TYR A 143 11.29 12.76 12.41
N PRO A 144 12.06 11.84 13.00
CA PRO A 144 13.03 12.17 14.05
C PRO A 144 14.30 12.85 13.52
N SER A 145 14.51 12.85 12.20
CA SER A 145 15.70 13.41 11.56
C SER A 145 15.35 14.58 10.65
N LEU A 146 16.21 15.58 10.62
CA LEU A 146 16.18 16.64 9.63
C LEU A 146 16.78 16.14 8.30
N SER A 147 16.26 16.66 7.20
CA SER A 147 16.88 16.48 5.87
C SER A 147 18.20 17.24 5.86
N GLU A 148 19.29 16.56 5.57
CA GLU A 148 20.63 17.17 5.50
C GLU A 148 20.75 18.20 4.36
N THR A 149 20.02 17.97 3.27
CA THR A 149 20.07 18.82 2.08
C THR A 149 19.26 20.10 2.25
N THR A 150 18.04 19.99 2.78
CA THR A 150 17.10 21.13 2.87
C THR A 150 17.01 21.73 4.28
N ARG A 151 17.59 21.09 5.28
CA ARG A 151 17.46 21.43 6.71
C ARG A 151 16.00 21.61 7.13
N THR A 152 15.15 20.71 6.65
CA THR A 152 13.73 20.69 6.98
C THR A 152 13.37 19.47 7.79
N LEU A 153 12.39 19.62 8.68
CA LEU A 153 11.74 18.55 9.41
C LEU A 153 10.60 18.02 8.58
N LYS A 154 10.58 16.72 8.31
CA LYS A 154 9.45 16.09 7.62
C LYS A 154 8.32 15.79 8.59
N VAL A 155 7.11 16.13 8.18
CA VAL A 155 5.90 15.95 8.97
C VAL A 155 4.85 15.25 8.10
N ARG A 156 4.27 14.16 8.61
CA ARG A 156 3.24 13.39 7.89
C ARG A 156 1.85 13.81 8.34
N ILE A 157 1.01 14.09 7.35
CA ILE A 157 -0.38 14.53 7.52
C ILE A 157 -1.26 13.60 6.67
N PRO A 158 -2.15 12.78 7.27
CA PRO A 158 -3.05 11.91 6.52
C PRO A 158 -4.20 12.72 5.93
N LEU A 159 -4.59 12.41 4.70
CA LEU A 159 -5.76 12.95 4.04
C LEU A 159 -6.67 11.84 3.55
N ASN A 160 -7.96 12.00 3.75
CA ASN A 160 -8.96 11.14 3.16
C ASN A 160 -9.13 11.49 1.68
N ASN A 161 -9.06 10.49 0.82
CA ASN A 161 -9.08 10.63 -0.63
C ASN A 161 -10.14 9.72 -1.28
N ASN A 162 -11.32 9.61 -0.68
CA ASN A 162 -12.40 8.73 -1.17
C ASN A 162 -12.78 9.00 -2.64
N ASN A 163 -12.58 10.21 -3.11
CA ASN A 163 -12.88 10.61 -4.49
C ASN A 163 -11.71 10.36 -5.46
N HIS A 164 -10.58 9.84 -4.98
CA HIS A 164 -9.35 9.59 -5.75
C HIS A 164 -8.85 10.81 -6.55
N THR A 165 -9.16 12.04 -6.07
CA THR A 165 -8.73 13.30 -6.70
C THR A 165 -7.26 13.60 -6.40
N LEU A 166 -6.78 13.19 -5.23
CA LEU A 166 -5.40 13.35 -4.83
C LEU A 166 -4.57 12.19 -5.41
N LYS A 167 -3.51 12.56 -6.15
CA LYS A 167 -2.59 11.58 -6.73
C LYS A 167 -1.22 11.66 -6.05
N PRO A 168 -0.49 10.56 -5.95
CA PRO A 168 0.89 10.59 -5.51
C PRO A 168 1.73 11.60 -6.31
N ASN A 169 2.70 12.23 -5.66
CA ASN A 169 3.59 13.24 -6.24
C ASN A 169 2.92 14.56 -6.65
N MET A 170 1.70 14.84 -6.22
CA MET A 170 1.12 16.19 -6.32
C MET A 170 1.75 17.13 -5.29
N PHE A 171 1.92 18.40 -5.66
CA PHE A 171 2.34 19.45 -4.73
C PHE A 171 1.14 20.01 -3.98
N ALA A 172 1.35 20.34 -2.70
CA ALA A 172 0.32 20.91 -1.84
C ALA A 172 0.91 21.95 -0.90
N HIS A 173 0.14 23.00 -0.62
CA HIS A 173 0.45 23.94 0.45
C HIS A 173 -0.15 23.46 1.77
N VAL A 174 0.64 23.53 2.83
CA VAL A 174 0.25 23.08 4.16
C VAL A 174 0.37 24.20 5.16
N GLY A 175 -0.75 24.58 5.76
CA GLY A 175 -0.80 25.48 6.90
C GLY A 175 -0.95 24.69 8.20
N ILE A 176 0.08 24.65 9.05
CA ILE A 176 0.04 24.00 10.37
C ILE A 176 -0.20 25.04 11.46
N LYS A 177 -1.19 24.81 12.32
CA LYS A 177 -1.49 25.68 13.47
C LYS A 177 -0.87 25.07 14.73
N PRO A 178 0.21 25.63 15.29
CA PRO A 178 0.79 25.12 16.51
C PRO A 178 -0.14 25.39 17.71
N THR A 179 -0.15 24.48 18.66
CA THR A 179 -0.99 24.57 19.86
C THR A 179 -0.51 25.64 20.83
N GLN A 180 0.81 25.88 20.86
CA GLN A 180 1.42 26.92 21.71
C GLN A 180 1.36 28.27 21.01
N ARG A 181 0.49 29.17 21.48
CA ARG A 181 0.54 30.59 21.15
C ARG A 181 1.55 31.26 22.06
N LYS A 182 2.70 31.74 21.54
CA LYS A 182 3.50 32.71 22.28
C LYS A 182 2.70 34.01 22.32
N ALA A 183 2.34 34.44 23.52
CA ALA A 183 1.80 35.79 23.71
C ALA A 183 2.88 36.80 23.29
N ALA A 184 2.64 37.51 22.19
CA ALA A 184 3.49 38.62 21.76
C ALA A 184 2.86 39.93 22.28
N LEU A 185 3.60 40.67 23.07
CA LEU A 185 3.23 42.04 23.43
C LEU A 185 3.50 42.89 22.19
N LEU A 186 2.41 43.38 21.57
CA LEU A 186 2.53 44.37 20.50
C LEU A 186 2.55 45.76 21.14
N VAL A 187 3.66 46.45 21.01
CA VAL A 187 3.76 47.90 21.37
C VAL A 187 3.35 48.65 20.12
N PRO A 188 2.29 49.47 20.18
CA PRO A 188 1.95 50.36 19.06
C PRO A 188 3.09 51.36 18.85
N ARG A 189 3.43 51.60 17.62
CA ARG A 189 4.35 52.69 17.21
C ARG A 189 3.67 54.03 17.26
#